data_6db210389eb72e474e69d09ee8de277a
#
_entry.id   6db210389eb72e474e69d09ee8de277a
#
_cell.length_a   1.000
_cell.length_b   1.000
_cell.length_c   1.000
_cell.angle_alpha   90.00
_cell.angle_beta   90.00
_cell.angle_gamma   90.00
#
_symmetry.space_group_name_H-M   'P 1'
#
loop_
_entity.id
_entity.type
_entity.pdbx_description
1 polymer ?
#
loop_
_entity_poly.entity_id
_entity_poly.type
_entity_poly.pdbx_seq_one_letter_code
_entity_poly.pdbx_strand_id
1 'polypeptide(L)'
;IQASLVGSEMCIRDRRLLAQGEEVLCMDNFFTGRRKNVVHLLDNPNFELMRHDVVDPFKVEVERIYNLACPASPVHYQFNPIKTVKTSVMGAINCLGLAKRVGARILQASTSEVYGDPEVHPQPESYRGNVNPIGLRACYDEGKRCAETLFFDYHRENAVDMRVVRIFNTYGPRMLPNDGRVVSNFIVQALQGEDLTIYGDGSQTRSFCFVDDLIEAMMRTMEQDQTVGPVNIGNPVEFTIRELAEQVLGKIEGSSTIVE
;
A
#
# COMPACT_ATOMS: atom_id res chain seq x y z
N ILE A 1 14.66 10.05 -13.22
CA ILE A 1 13.58 10.57 -12.35
C ILE A 1 12.61 9.46 -12.05
N GLN A 2 12.29 9.27 -10.80
CA GLN A 2 11.33 8.26 -10.35
C GLN A 2 10.03 8.93 -9.92
N ALA A 3 8.90 8.58 -10.55
CA ALA A 3 7.58 9.05 -10.12
C ALA A 3 7.03 8.18 -8.98
N SER A 4 6.48 8.82 -7.99
CA SER A 4 5.99 8.23 -6.75
C SER A 4 4.56 8.68 -6.49
N LEU A 5 3.66 7.73 -6.23
CA LEU A 5 2.24 7.97 -5.96
C LEU A 5 1.86 7.46 -4.57
N VAL A 6 1.42 8.27 -3.76
CA VAL A 6 0.98 8.47 -2.35
C VAL A 6 0.73 7.32 -1.38
N GLY A 7 1.12 7.60 -0.14
CA GLY A 7 0.84 6.88 1.12
C GLY A 7 1.84 7.25 2.22
N SER A 8 1.63 6.81 3.45
CA SER A 8 2.61 6.99 4.55
C SER A 8 3.94 6.30 4.23
N GLU A 9 3.89 5.18 3.56
CA GLU A 9 5.02 4.37 3.12
C GLU A 9 5.91 5.09 2.09
N MET A 10 5.35 6.03 1.34
CA MET A 10 6.05 6.75 0.27
C MET A 10 7.18 7.61 0.75
N CYS A 11 6.95 8.43 1.78
CA CYS A 11 7.99 9.30 2.29
C CYS A 11 9.20 8.50 2.82
N ILE A 12 9.00 7.24 3.23
CA ILE A 12 10.09 6.34 3.66
C ILE A 12 10.87 5.87 2.44
N ARG A 13 10.16 5.43 1.38
CA ARG A 13 10.78 5.05 0.10
C ARG A 13 11.49 6.23 -0.55
N ASP A 14 10.83 7.39 -0.65
CA ASP A 14 11.41 8.59 -1.28
C ASP A 14 12.72 9.00 -0.63
N ARG A 15 12.80 8.95 0.72
CA ARG A 15 14.07 9.17 1.44
C ARG A 15 15.16 8.17 1.07
N ARG A 16 14.80 6.89 0.87
CA ARG A 16 15.78 5.87 0.48
C ARG A 16 16.28 6.10 -0.95
N LEU A 17 15.39 6.44 -1.89
CA LEU A 17 15.75 6.75 -3.26
C LEU A 17 16.66 8.00 -3.32
N LEU A 18 16.31 9.06 -2.61
CA LEU A 18 17.12 10.27 -2.50
C LEU A 18 18.49 9.99 -1.88
N ALA A 19 18.57 9.11 -0.87
CA ALA A 19 19.84 8.70 -0.25
C ALA A 19 20.73 7.89 -1.21
N GLN A 20 20.16 7.28 -2.25
CA GLN A 20 20.87 6.59 -3.33
C GLN A 20 21.27 7.54 -4.48
N GLY A 21 20.95 8.84 -4.36
CA GLY A 21 21.26 9.86 -5.37
C GLY A 21 20.22 9.94 -6.51
N GLU A 22 19.09 9.29 -6.37
CA GLU A 22 18.03 9.33 -7.37
C GLU A 22 17.24 10.65 -7.33
N GLU A 23 16.74 11.10 -8.46
CA GLU A 23 15.78 12.20 -8.54
C GLU A 23 14.37 11.67 -8.38
N VAL A 24 13.58 12.26 -7.49
CA VAL A 24 12.25 11.79 -7.10
C VAL A 24 11.18 12.84 -7.36
N LEU A 25 10.22 12.51 -8.24
CA LEU A 25 8.97 13.25 -8.39
C LEU A 25 7.88 12.58 -7.57
N CYS A 26 7.47 13.19 -6.48
CA CYS A 26 6.36 12.75 -5.64
C CYS A 26 5.04 13.38 -6.11
N MET A 27 4.09 12.56 -6.54
CA MET A 27 2.77 13.03 -6.97
C MET A 27 1.69 12.60 -5.97
N ASP A 28 0.92 13.54 -5.42
CA ASP A 28 -0.12 13.29 -4.42
C ASP A 28 -1.27 14.31 -4.48
N ASN A 29 -2.51 13.84 -4.37
CA ASN A 29 -3.68 14.71 -4.21
C ASN A 29 -3.97 15.08 -2.74
N PHE A 30 -3.25 14.45 -1.79
CA PHE A 30 -3.43 14.57 -0.33
C PHE A 30 -4.83 14.19 0.18
N PHE A 31 -5.49 13.24 -0.46
CA PHE A 31 -6.78 12.73 0.00
C PHE A 31 -6.64 11.96 1.33
N THR A 32 -5.64 11.09 1.43
CA THR A 32 -5.29 10.38 2.68
C THR A 32 -3.88 10.74 3.16
N GLY A 33 -3.00 11.17 2.25
CA GLY A 33 -1.65 11.60 2.54
C GLY A 33 -1.59 12.91 3.32
N ARG A 34 -0.50 13.13 4.06
CA ARG A 34 -0.27 14.36 4.79
C ARG A 34 1.00 15.04 4.29
N ARG A 35 0.88 16.31 3.88
CA ARG A 35 2.04 17.11 3.44
C ARG A 35 3.19 17.11 4.44
N LYS A 36 2.90 17.05 5.75
CA LYS A 36 3.91 16.98 6.82
C LYS A 36 4.86 15.78 6.68
N ASN A 37 4.44 14.71 5.99
CA ASN A 37 5.25 13.51 5.80
C ASN A 37 6.39 13.74 4.78
N VAL A 38 6.27 14.74 3.90
CA VAL A 38 7.24 15.05 2.84
C VAL A 38 7.90 16.43 2.99
N VAL A 39 7.44 17.28 3.93
CA VAL A 39 7.98 18.66 4.13
C VAL A 39 9.50 18.66 4.27
N HIS A 40 10.08 17.72 5.00
CA HIS A 40 11.51 17.61 5.23
C HIS A 40 12.31 17.24 3.97
N LEU A 41 11.66 16.91 2.85
CA LEU A 41 12.27 16.60 1.56
C LEU A 41 12.25 17.80 0.60
N LEU A 42 11.43 18.82 0.87
CA LEU A 42 11.19 19.95 -0.05
C LEU A 42 12.45 20.78 -0.34
N ASP A 43 13.40 20.80 0.59
CA ASP A 43 14.67 21.52 0.41
C ASP A 43 15.74 20.68 -0.32
N ASN A 44 15.45 19.41 -0.63
CA ASN A 44 16.36 18.56 -1.39
C ASN A 44 16.24 18.87 -2.89
N PRO A 45 17.33 19.26 -3.60
CA PRO A 45 17.28 19.62 -5.02
C PRO A 45 16.84 18.46 -5.94
N ASN A 46 16.96 17.23 -5.48
CA ASN A 46 16.55 16.02 -6.22
C ASN A 46 15.12 15.59 -5.89
N PHE A 47 14.35 16.40 -5.13
CA PHE A 47 12.97 16.08 -4.76
C PHE A 47 12.00 17.14 -5.30
N GLU A 48 11.02 16.69 -6.07
CA GLU A 48 9.90 17.52 -6.54
C GLU A 48 8.58 17.00 -6.00
N LEU A 49 7.71 17.89 -5.55
CA LEU A 49 6.36 17.59 -5.10
C LEU A 49 5.33 18.17 -6.07
N MET A 50 4.60 17.30 -6.76
CA MET A 50 3.49 17.66 -7.63
C MET A 50 2.15 17.34 -6.95
N ARG A 51 1.29 18.34 -6.75
CA ARG A 51 -0.08 18.12 -6.29
C ARG A 51 -0.97 17.76 -7.48
N HIS A 52 -1.29 16.48 -7.63
CA HIS A 52 -2.10 15.98 -8.74
C HIS A 52 -2.88 14.72 -8.34
N ASP A 53 -4.03 14.51 -8.98
CA ASP A 53 -4.84 13.30 -8.83
C ASP A 53 -4.58 12.34 -9.98
N VAL A 54 -4.18 11.11 -9.70
CA VAL A 54 -3.87 10.10 -10.73
C VAL A 54 -5.04 9.71 -11.61
N VAL A 55 -6.27 10.06 -11.20
CA VAL A 55 -7.48 9.85 -12.00
C VAL A 55 -7.49 10.79 -13.21
N ASP A 56 -6.83 11.92 -13.12
CA ASP A 56 -6.71 12.89 -14.20
C ASP A 56 -5.43 12.59 -15.00
N PRO A 57 -5.45 12.77 -16.34
CA PRO A 57 -4.28 12.55 -17.17
C PRO A 57 -3.11 13.48 -16.82
N PHE A 58 -1.91 12.94 -16.84
CA PHE A 58 -0.67 13.70 -16.60
C PHE A 58 0.45 13.26 -17.54
N LYS A 59 1.42 14.15 -17.71
CA LYS A 59 2.59 13.91 -18.58
C LYS A 59 3.83 14.38 -17.84
N VAL A 60 4.73 13.45 -17.58
CA VAL A 60 6.05 13.69 -16.97
C VAL A 60 7.07 12.78 -17.65
N GLU A 61 8.35 13.10 -17.56
CA GLU A 61 9.42 12.27 -18.08
C GLU A 61 10.09 11.55 -16.91
N VAL A 62 9.94 10.23 -16.87
CA VAL A 62 10.43 9.39 -15.77
C VAL A 62 10.89 8.04 -16.30
N GLU A 63 11.81 7.39 -15.60
CA GLU A 63 12.36 6.07 -15.96
C GLU A 63 11.69 4.94 -15.15
N ARG A 64 11.19 5.27 -13.95
CA ARG A 64 10.53 4.31 -13.06
C ARG A 64 9.30 4.92 -12.42
N ILE A 65 8.24 4.13 -12.27
CA ILE A 65 6.98 4.54 -11.68
C ILE A 65 6.59 3.56 -10.58
N TYR A 66 6.42 4.06 -9.35
CA TYR A 66 5.83 3.30 -8.25
C TYR A 66 4.37 3.73 -8.07
N ASN A 67 3.42 2.96 -8.58
CA ASN A 67 2.00 3.24 -8.40
C ASN A 67 1.49 2.67 -7.06
N LEU A 68 1.45 3.53 -6.04
CA LEU A 68 0.92 3.23 -4.70
C LEU A 68 -0.41 3.97 -4.43
N ALA A 69 -0.91 4.69 -5.43
CA ALA A 69 -2.09 5.53 -5.27
C ALA A 69 -3.37 4.70 -5.09
N CYS A 70 -3.86 4.65 -3.89
CA CYS A 70 -5.23 4.23 -3.53
C CYS A 70 -5.46 4.43 -2.02
N PRO A 71 -6.64 4.84 -1.56
CA PRO A 71 -7.00 4.70 -0.15
C PRO A 71 -6.93 3.23 0.25
N ALA A 72 -6.15 2.90 1.29
CA ALA A 72 -5.83 1.51 1.64
C ALA A 72 -6.41 1.06 2.99
N SER A 73 -7.04 1.95 3.76
CA SER A 73 -7.73 1.56 4.98
C SER A 73 -9.26 1.56 4.81
N PRO A 74 -9.99 0.69 5.52
CA PRO A 74 -11.45 0.60 5.44
C PRO A 74 -12.15 1.95 5.64
N VAL A 75 -11.71 2.73 6.62
CA VAL A 75 -12.27 4.06 6.92
C VAL A 75 -12.18 4.99 5.71
N HIS A 76 -11.07 4.94 4.96
CA HIS A 76 -10.84 5.83 3.84
C HIS A 76 -11.46 5.34 2.54
N TYR A 77 -11.31 4.05 2.19
CA TYR A 77 -11.84 3.56 0.91
C TYR A 77 -13.36 3.42 0.91
N GLN A 78 -13.98 3.22 2.08
CA GLN A 78 -15.45 3.19 2.22
C GLN A 78 -16.07 4.59 2.30
N PHE A 79 -15.29 5.61 2.71
CA PHE A 79 -15.76 7.01 2.74
C PHE A 79 -16.16 7.52 1.35
N ASN A 80 -15.40 7.16 0.32
CA ASN A 80 -15.74 7.47 -1.07
C ASN A 80 -15.42 6.27 -1.98
N PRO A 81 -16.30 5.24 -2.00
CA PRO A 81 -16.04 4.01 -2.72
C PRO A 81 -15.90 4.20 -4.23
N ILE A 82 -16.67 5.12 -4.84
CA ILE A 82 -16.57 5.43 -6.26
C ILE A 82 -15.20 6.03 -6.59
N LYS A 83 -14.70 6.94 -5.75
CA LYS A 83 -13.36 7.51 -5.91
C LYS A 83 -12.27 6.44 -5.77
N THR A 84 -12.45 5.50 -4.85
CA THR A 84 -11.52 4.37 -4.66
C THR A 84 -11.40 3.52 -5.92
N VAL A 85 -12.54 3.12 -6.52
CA VAL A 85 -12.54 2.40 -7.80
C VAL A 85 -11.87 3.22 -8.90
N LYS A 86 -12.24 4.50 -9.04
CA LYS A 86 -11.62 5.39 -10.05
C LYS A 86 -10.10 5.49 -9.87
N THR A 87 -9.63 5.64 -8.64
CA THR A 87 -8.19 5.73 -8.36
C THR A 87 -7.47 4.44 -8.75
N SER A 88 -8.04 3.28 -8.42
CA SER A 88 -7.44 1.99 -8.77
C SER A 88 -7.43 1.76 -10.28
N VAL A 89 -8.53 2.03 -10.99
CA VAL A 89 -8.70 1.68 -12.40
C VAL A 89 -8.17 2.78 -13.32
N MET A 90 -8.69 4.01 -13.22
CA MET A 90 -8.24 5.12 -14.08
C MET A 90 -6.81 5.54 -13.77
N GLY A 91 -6.43 5.53 -12.47
CA GLY A 91 -5.05 5.77 -12.07
C GLY A 91 -4.08 4.74 -12.67
N ALA A 92 -4.45 3.45 -12.68
CA ALA A 92 -3.66 2.42 -13.34
C ALA A 92 -3.54 2.67 -14.86
N ILE A 93 -4.66 3.00 -15.54
CA ILE A 93 -4.66 3.31 -16.99
C ILE A 93 -3.73 4.50 -17.29
N ASN A 94 -3.83 5.59 -16.52
CA ASN A 94 -3.00 6.78 -16.72
C ASN A 94 -1.51 6.49 -16.48
N CYS A 95 -1.17 5.76 -15.42
CA CYS A 95 0.21 5.36 -15.12
C CYS A 95 0.79 4.42 -16.18
N LEU A 96 0.00 3.43 -16.65
CA LEU A 96 0.40 2.51 -17.71
C LEU A 96 0.55 3.21 -19.07
N GLY A 97 -0.36 4.15 -19.37
CA GLY A 97 -0.25 5.00 -20.56
C GLY A 97 1.01 5.87 -20.52
N LEU A 98 1.35 6.42 -19.36
CA LEU A 98 2.60 7.13 -19.15
C LEU A 98 3.80 6.21 -19.34
N ALA A 99 3.82 5.06 -18.64
CA ALA A 99 4.92 4.08 -18.73
C ALA A 99 5.18 3.65 -20.18
N LYS A 100 4.10 3.34 -20.93
CA LYS A 100 4.19 3.04 -22.37
C LYS A 100 4.78 4.19 -23.18
N ARG A 101 4.37 5.43 -22.90
CA ARG A 101 4.82 6.62 -23.63
C ARG A 101 6.31 6.90 -23.44
N VAL A 102 6.80 6.80 -22.20
CA VAL A 102 8.18 7.17 -21.87
C VAL A 102 9.14 5.98 -21.80
N GLY A 103 8.64 4.74 -21.95
CA GLY A 103 9.44 3.53 -21.82
C GLY A 103 9.84 3.22 -20.36
N ALA A 104 9.11 3.74 -19.38
CA ALA A 104 9.41 3.55 -17.97
C ALA A 104 9.03 2.15 -17.48
N ARG A 105 9.82 1.60 -16.54
CA ARG A 105 9.40 0.46 -15.73
C ARG A 105 8.39 0.91 -14.68
N ILE A 106 7.33 0.13 -14.48
CA ILE A 106 6.27 0.48 -13.53
C ILE A 106 5.99 -0.66 -12.54
N LEU A 107 5.90 -0.30 -11.25
CA LEU A 107 5.48 -1.21 -10.19
C LEU A 107 4.09 -0.82 -9.67
N GLN A 108 3.18 -1.81 -9.65
CA GLN A 108 1.85 -1.71 -9.07
C GLN A 108 1.85 -2.24 -7.63
N ALA A 109 1.49 -1.39 -6.69
CA ALA A 109 1.10 -1.82 -5.37
C ALA A 109 -0.32 -2.40 -5.40
N SER A 110 -0.41 -3.71 -5.51
CA SER A 110 -1.61 -4.48 -5.26
C SER A 110 -1.69 -4.85 -3.78
N THR A 111 -2.54 -5.77 -3.39
CA THR A 111 -2.86 -6.07 -2.00
C THR A 111 -3.20 -7.55 -1.81
N SER A 112 -3.05 -8.07 -0.60
CA SER A 112 -3.59 -9.39 -0.22
C SER A 112 -5.11 -9.47 -0.32
N GLU A 113 -5.80 -8.33 -0.32
CA GLU A 113 -7.26 -8.27 -0.43
C GLU A 113 -7.79 -8.75 -1.79
N VAL A 114 -6.94 -8.89 -2.81
CA VAL A 114 -7.29 -9.55 -4.08
C VAL A 114 -7.64 -11.02 -3.90
N TYR A 115 -7.24 -11.62 -2.78
CA TYR A 115 -7.60 -12.98 -2.40
C TYR A 115 -8.99 -13.08 -1.77
N GLY A 116 -9.56 -11.97 -1.29
CA GLY A 116 -10.86 -11.88 -0.68
C GLY A 116 -10.98 -12.65 0.62
N ASP A 117 -12.00 -13.49 0.74
CA ASP A 117 -12.20 -14.45 1.82
C ASP A 117 -11.59 -15.81 1.41
N PRO A 118 -10.30 -16.04 1.73
CA PRO A 118 -9.54 -17.09 1.09
C PRO A 118 -9.90 -18.48 1.60
N GLU A 119 -10.08 -19.42 0.68
CA GLU A 119 -10.27 -20.86 0.96
C GLU A 119 -8.94 -21.62 1.03
N VAL A 120 -7.82 -20.95 0.69
CA VAL A 120 -6.47 -21.52 0.68
C VAL A 120 -5.59 -20.73 1.64
N HIS A 121 -4.89 -21.43 2.53
CA HIS A 121 -3.99 -20.83 3.50
C HIS A 121 -2.68 -21.65 3.62
N PRO A 122 -1.50 -21.03 3.58
CA PRO A 122 -1.23 -19.64 3.13
C PRO A 122 -1.57 -19.46 1.65
N GLN A 123 -1.85 -18.21 1.23
CA GLN A 123 -2.24 -17.90 -0.14
C GLN A 123 -1.02 -17.83 -1.06
N PRO A 124 -0.85 -18.78 -2.00
CA PRO A 124 0.18 -18.68 -3.05
C PRO A 124 -0.28 -17.67 -4.13
N GLU A 125 0.67 -17.10 -4.86
CA GLU A 125 0.37 -16.13 -5.92
C GLU A 125 -0.50 -16.70 -7.05
N SER A 126 -0.50 -18.00 -7.25
CA SER A 126 -1.35 -18.71 -8.21
C SER A 126 -2.82 -18.80 -7.79
N TYR A 127 -3.14 -18.55 -6.52
CA TYR A 127 -4.51 -18.58 -6.03
C TYR A 127 -5.30 -17.36 -6.55
N ARG A 128 -6.45 -17.61 -7.17
CA ARG A 128 -7.25 -16.58 -7.85
C ARG A 128 -8.12 -15.75 -6.91
N GLY A 129 -8.28 -16.20 -5.67
CA GLY A 129 -9.07 -15.52 -4.65
C GLY A 129 -10.60 -15.83 -4.71
N ASN A 130 -11.28 -15.37 -3.66
CA ASN A 130 -12.73 -15.48 -3.47
C ASN A 130 -13.25 -14.11 -2.98
N VAL A 131 -13.45 -13.18 -3.92
CA VAL A 131 -13.86 -11.79 -3.62
C VAL A 131 -15.36 -11.64 -3.82
N ASN A 132 -16.05 -10.98 -2.88
CA ASN A 132 -17.45 -10.60 -3.02
C ASN A 132 -17.55 -9.29 -3.85
N PRO A 133 -18.00 -9.33 -5.12
CA PRO A 133 -17.98 -8.17 -6.00
C PRO A 133 -19.01 -7.08 -5.64
N ILE A 134 -19.94 -7.35 -4.74
CA ILE A 134 -20.99 -6.42 -4.29
C ILE A 134 -20.89 -6.05 -2.81
N GLY A 135 -19.85 -6.54 -2.12
CA GLY A 135 -19.62 -6.23 -0.70
C GLY A 135 -19.13 -4.81 -0.47
N LEU A 136 -19.18 -4.35 0.79
CA LEU A 136 -18.73 -2.99 1.16
C LEU A 136 -17.24 -2.72 0.85
N ARG A 137 -16.44 -3.79 0.76
CA ARG A 137 -15.01 -3.72 0.44
C ARG A 137 -14.73 -3.84 -1.06
N ALA A 138 -15.72 -4.24 -1.87
CA ALA A 138 -15.55 -4.50 -3.30
C ALA A 138 -14.92 -3.33 -4.06
N CYS A 139 -15.17 -2.10 -3.66
CA CYS A 139 -14.57 -0.91 -4.28
C CYS A 139 -13.02 -0.93 -4.23
N TYR A 140 -12.45 -1.50 -3.18
CA TYR A 140 -11.00 -1.66 -3.03
C TYR A 140 -10.53 -2.97 -3.67
N ASP A 141 -11.14 -4.09 -3.27
CA ASP A 141 -10.73 -5.44 -3.65
C ASP A 141 -10.82 -5.62 -5.17
N GLU A 142 -11.99 -5.36 -5.78
CA GLU A 142 -12.18 -5.46 -7.23
C GLU A 142 -11.45 -4.35 -8.00
N GLY A 143 -11.32 -3.14 -7.42
CA GLY A 143 -10.52 -2.09 -8.01
C GLY A 143 -9.06 -2.50 -8.19
N LYS A 144 -8.46 -3.15 -7.19
CA LYS A 144 -7.09 -3.67 -7.26
C LYS A 144 -6.96 -4.89 -8.20
N ARG A 145 -7.95 -5.79 -8.21
CA ARG A 145 -8.00 -6.91 -9.16
C ARG A 145 -8.05 -6.42 -10.60
N CYS A 146 -8.91 -5.43 -10.89
CA CYS A 146 -8.99 -4.80 -12.21
C CYS A 146 -7.65 -4.13 -12.59
N ALA A 147 -6.99 -3.45 -11.65
CA ALA A 147 -5.67 -2.87 -11.88
C ALA A 147 -4.63 -3.94 -12.25
N GLU A 148 -4.59 -5.09 -11.55
CA GLU A 148 -3.71 -6.21 -11.94
C GLU A 148 -3.99 -6.67 -13.38
N THR A 149 -5.27 -6.86 -13.74
CA THR A 149 -5.66 -7.24 -15.12
C THR A 149 -5.10 -6.26 -16.14
N LEU A 150 -5.29 -4.94 -15.93
CA LEU A 150 -4.77 -3.91 -16.80
C LEU A 150 -3.25 -3.96 -16.96
N PHE A 151 -2.52 -4.17 -15.85
CA PHE A 151 -1.06 -4.28 -15.88
C PHE A 151 -0.61 -5.45 -16.73
N PHE A 152 -1.21 -6.63 -16.58
CA PHE A 152 -0.87 -7.81 -17.37
C PHE A 152 -1.29 -7.65 -18.85
N ASP A 153 -2.41 -6.98 -19.15
CA ASP A 153 -2.83 -6.72 -20.53
C ASP A 153 -1.89 -5.73 -21.24
N TYR A 154 -1.50 -4.63 -20.57
CA TYR A 154 -0.51 -3.70 -21.12
C TYR A 154 0.86 -4.36 -21.34
N HIS A 155 1.24 -5.28 -20.47
CA HIS A 155 2.46 -6.06 -20.68
C HIS A 155 2.36 -6.97 -21.91
N ARG A 156 1.26 -7.73 -22.06
CA ARG A 156 1.05 -8.65 -23.17
C ARG A 156 0.93 -7.94 -24.53
N GLU A 157 0.19 -6.84 -24.56
CA GLU A 157 -0.14 -6.15 -25.81
C GLU A 157 0.88 -5.07 -26.19
N ASN A 158 1.49 -4.43 -25.21
CA ASN A 158 2.32 -3.25 -25.45
C ASN A 158 3.75 -3.41 -24.94
N ALA A 159 4.10 -4.57 -24.41
CA ALA A 159 5.42 -4.86 -23.85
C ALA A 159 5.85 -3.87 -22.73
N VAL A 160 4.89 -3.30 -21.99
CA VAL A 160 5.22 -2.44 -20.85
C VAL A 160 6.00 -3.26 -19.83
N ASP A 161 7.16 -2.75 -19.42
CA ASP A 161 7.99 -3.36 -18.37
C ASP A 161 7.38 -3.09 -17.00
N MET A 162 6.66 -4.08 -16.46
CA MET A 162 5.87 -3.92 -15.25
C MET A 162 6.21 -4.92 -14.16
N ARG A 163 5.90 -4.54 -12.92
CA ARG A 163 5.97 -5.39 -11.72
C ARG A 163 4.67 -5.28 -10.95
N VAL A 164 4.18 -6.38 -10.41
CA VAL A 164 3.01 -6.39 -9.52
C VAL A 164 3.39 -7.00 -8.19
N VAL A 165 3.11 -6.29 -7.10
CA VAL A 165 3.34 -6.78 -5.73
C VAL A 165 2.02 -6.80 -4.98
N ARG A 166 1.70 -7.90 -4.28
CA ARG A 166 0.56 -8.04 -3.39
C ARG A 166 1.02 -7.83 -1.96
N ILE A 167 0.69 -6.66 -1.42
CA ILE A 167 1.13 -6.21 -0.11
C ILE A 167 0.19 -6.76 0.95
N PHE A 168 0.75 -7.44 1.96
CA PHE A 168 0.05 -7.87 3.17
C PHE A 168 0.04 -6.76 4.23
N ASN A 169 -0.59 -7.04 5.39
CA ASN A 169 -0.73 -6.01 6.43
C ASN A 169 0.61 -5.40 6.82
N THR A 170 0.75 -4.12 6.58
CA THR A 170 1.98 -3.37 6.85
C THR A 170 1.74 -2.36 7.96
N TYR A 171 2.72 -2.21 8.84
CA TYR A 171 2.73 -1.22 9.90
C TYR A 171 4.07 -0.50 9.96
N GLY A 172 4.09 0.67 10.59
CA GLY A 172 5.32 1.41 10.77
C GLY A 172 5.11 2.88 11.16
N PRO A 173 6.20 3.63 11.31
CA PRO A 173 6.14 5.04 11.65
C PRO A 173 5.36 5.85 10.60
N ARG A 174 4.73 6.95 11.05
CA ARG A 174 3.90 7.86 10.24
C ARG A 174 2.54 7.32 9.81
N MET A 175 2.16 6.11 10.24
CA MET A 175 0.79 5.67 10.19
C MET A 175 -0.15 6.68 10.86
N LEU A 176 -1.37 6.83 10.34
CA LEU A 176 -2.35 7.71 10.97
C LEU A 176 -2.82 7.09 12.29
N PRO A 177 -2.90 7.88 13.38
CA PRO A 177 -3.43 7.37 14.66
C PRO A 177 -4.85 6.80 14.53
N ASN A 178 -5.68 7.40 13.67
CA ASN A 178 -7.06 7.00 13.38
C ASN A 178 -7.18 6.25 12.05
N ASP A 179 -6.18 5.47 11.67
CA ASP A 179 -6.16 4.72 10.42
C ASP A 179 -7.22 3.59 10.38
N GLY A 180 -7.64 3.11 11.56
CA GLY A 180 -8.65 2.06 11.69
C GLY A 180 -8.10 0.63 11.58
N ARG A 181 -6.79 0.47 11.33
CA ARG A 181 -6.12 -0.85 11.34
C ARG A 181 -5.69 -1.23 12.75
N VAL A 182 -5.72 -2.52 13.05
CA VAL A 182 -5.55 -3.06 14.42
C VAL A 182 -4.25 -2.60 15.10
N VAL A 183 -3.12 -2.61 14.41
CA VAL A 183 -1.82 -2.22 15.02
C VAL A 183 -1.83 -0.76 15.47
N SER A 184 -2.30 0.17 14.61
CA SER A 184 -2.40 1.59 14.98
C SER A 184 -3.41 1.81 16.10
N ASN A 185 -4.57 1.13 16.05
CA ASN A 185 -5.59 1.26 17.09
C ASN A 185 -5.06 0.83 18.47
N PHE A 186 -4.46 -0.36 18.56
CA PHE A 186 -3.94 -0.86 19.84
C PHE A 186 -2.83 0.03 20.41
N ILE A 187 -1.89 0.50 19.56
CA ILE A 187 -0.83 1.40 20.02
C ILE A 187 -1.41 2.72 20.53
N VAL A 188 -2.38 3.29 19.82
CA VAL A 188 -3.00 4.57 20.22
C VAL A 188 -3.79 4.40 21.51
N GLN A 189 -4.63 3.37 21.62
CA GLN A 189 -5.39 3.08 22.82
C GLN A 189 -4.45 2.92 24.04
N ALA A 190 -3.41 2.08 23.92
CA ALA A 190 -2.46 1.89 25.01
C ALA A 190 -1.73 3.18 25.42
N LEU A 191 -1.30 4.01 24.46
CA LEU A 191 -0.65 5.30 24.72
C LEU A 191 -1.58 6.33 25.39
N GLN A 192 -2.90 6.20 25.17
CA GLN A 192 -3.92 7.06 25.78
C GLN A 192 -4.40 6.54 27.14
N GLY A 193 -3.94 5.35 27.56
CA GLY A 193 -4.40 4.69 28.78
C GLY A 193 -5.81 4.10 28.63
N GLU A 194 -6.29 3.90 27.40
CA GLU A 194 -7.56 3.27 27.09
C GLU A 194 -7.38 1.75 26.97
N ASP A 195 -8.44 0.99 27.22
CA ASP A 195 -8.42 -0.46 27.03
C ASP A 195 -8.35 -0.83 25.54
N LEU A 196 -7.63 -1.91 25.24
CA LEU A 196 -7.49 -2.43 23.88
C LEU A 196 -8.73 -3.23 23.48
N THR A 197 -9.47 -2.74 22.50
CA THR A 197 -10.71 -3.39 22.04
C THR A 197 -10.43 -4.45 20.98
N ILE A 198 -10.73 -5.70 21.31
CA ILE A 198 -10.69 -6.83 20.38
C ILE A 198 -12.13 -7.11 19.89
N TYR A 199 -12.29 -7.30 18.57
CA TYR A 199 -13.55 -7.72 17.99
C TYR A 199 -13.59 -9.26 17.90
N GLY A 200 -14.56 -9.89 18.57
CA GLY A 200 -14.64 -11.33 18.74
C GLY A 200 -13.64 -11.83 19.81
N ASP A 201 -13.29 -13.10 19.77
CA ASP A 201 -12.40 -13.74 20.75
C ASP A 201 -10.90 -13.44 20.53
N GLY A 202 -10.55 -12.75 19.45
CA GLY A 202 -9.16 -12.43 19.09
C GLY A 202 -8.33 -13.61 18.56
N SER A 203 -8.94 -14.75 18.26
CA SER A 203 -8.27 -15.96 17.74
C SER A 203 -7.85 -15.84 16.26
N GLN A 204 -8.45 -14.92 15.51
CA GLN A 204 -8.09 -14.71 14.12
C GLN A 204 -6.63 -14.29 13.96
N THR A 205 -5.93 -14.94 13.02
CA THR A 205 -4.52 -14.70 12.76
C THR A 205 -4.29 -13.64 11.67
N ARG A 206 -3.19 -12.90 11.80
CA ARG A 206 -2.69 -11.98 10.77
C ARG A 206 -1.16 -11.99 10.79
N SER A 207 -0.56 -11.78 9.63
CA SER A 207 0.85 -11.46 9.53
C SER A 207 1.03 -9.94 9.41
N PHE A 208 2.09 -9.41 10.02
CA PHE A 208 2.37 -7.98 10.02
C PHE A 208 3.79 -7.72 9.53
N CYS A 209 3.92 -7.01 8.41
CA CYS A 209 5.19 -6.64 7.82
C CYS A 209 5.60 -5.24 8.29
N PHE A 210 6.84 -5.07 8.72
CA PHE A 210 7.35 -3.75 9.02
C PHE A 210 7.60 -2.97 7.72
N VAL A 211 7.30 -1.68 7.74
CA VAL A 211 7.32 -0.83 6.52
C VAL A 211 8.68 -0.78 5.83
N ASP A 212 9.79 -0.85 6.58
CA ASP A 212 11.13 -0.83 6.00
C ASP A 212 11.42 -2.10 5.19
N ASP A 213 10.92 -3.26 5.65
CA ASP A 213 11.05 -4.53 4.93
C ASP A 213 10.19 -4.52 3.66
N LEU A 214 8.96 -3.97 3.75
CA LEU A 214 8.11 -3.78 2.58
C LEU A 214 8.79 -2.92 1.52
N ILE A 215 9.35 -1.77 1.91
CA ILE A 215 9.99 -0.84 0.98
C ILE A 215 11.21 -1.47 0.35
N GLU A 216 12.03 -2.16 1.12
CA GLU A 216 13.18 -2.91 0.61
C GLU A 216 12.74 -3.95 -0.43
N ALA A 217 11.72 -4.76 -0.12
CA ALA A 217 11.19 -5.76 -1.04
C ALA A 217 10.63 -5.11 -2.33
N MET A 218 9.91 -4.01 -2.23
CA MET A 218 9.41 -3.26 -3.40
C MET A 218 10.55 -2.72 -4.27
N MET A 219 11.58 -2.14 -3.67
CA MET A 219 12.74 -1.61 -4.40
C MET A 219 13.49 -2.75 -5.09
N ARG A 220 13.72 -3.88 -4.42
CA ARG A 220 14.31 -5.08 -5.03
C ARG A 220 13.47 -5.63 -6.17
N THR A 221 12.14 -5.68 -6.01
CA THR A 221 11.23 -6.13 -7.08
C THR A 221 11.28 -5.21 -8.29
N MET A 222 11.38 -3.90 -8.06
CA MET A 222 11.54 -2.91 -9.15
C MET A 222 12.80 -3.18 -9.98
N GLU A 223 13.90 -3.60 -9.35
CA GLU A 223 15.17 -3.85 -10.04
C GLU A 223 15.27 -5.24 -10.72
N GLN A 224 14.35 -6.16 -10.42
CA GLN A 224 14.38 -7.50 -11.01
C GLN A 224 13.94 -7.49 -12.48
N ASP A 225 14.75 -8.06 -13.37
CA ASP A 225 14.44 -8.13 -14.81
C ASP A 225 13.53 -9.32 -15.16
N GLN A 226 13.61 -10.41 -14.42
CA GLN A 226 12.91 -11.66 -14.76
C GLN A 226 11.54 -11.82 -14.08
N THR A 227 11.24 -11.03 -13.06
CA THR A 227 10.05 -11.21 -12.24
C THR A 227 9.00 -10.15 -12.59
N VAL A 228 7.98 -10.54 -13.32
CA VAL A 228 6.82 -9.68 -13.63
C VAL A 228 5.84 -9.64 -12.46
N GLY A 229 5.71 -10.73 -11.72
CA GLY A 229 4.77 -10.89 -10.60
C GLY A 229 3.49 -11.66 -11.01
N PRO A 230 2.45 -11.66 -10.16
CA PRO A 230 2.43 -10.99 -8.85
C PRO A 230 3.39 -11.64 -7.85
N VAL A 231 3.91 -10.83 -6.91
CA VAL A 231 4.76 -11.30 -5.81
C VAL A 231 4.09 -10.91 -4.49
N ASN A 232 3.88 -11.87 -3.60
CA ASN A 232 3.42 -11.61 -2.24
C ASN A 232 4.52 -10.97 -1.41
N ILE A 233 4.25 -9.81 -0.80
CA ILE A 233 5.17 -9.16 0.14
C ILE A 233 4.51 -9.08 1.50
N GLY A 234 5.07 -9.79 2.48
CA GLY A 234 4.57 -9.86 3.84
C GLY A 234 5.58 -10.52 4.77
N ASN A 235 5.22 -10.68 6.03
CA ASN A 235 5.97 -11.46 7.00
C ASN A 235 5.35 -12.87 7.07
N PRO A 236 6.12 -13.95 6.98
CA PRO A 236 5.57 -15.31 7.07
C PRO A 236 5.12 -15.70 8.50
N VAL A 237 5.51 -14.92 9.53
CA VAL A 237 5.11 -15.17 10.91
C VAL A 237 3.73 -14.58 11.17
N GLU A 238 2.82 -15.41 11.65
CA GLU A 238 1.46 -15.01 12.02
C GLU A 238 1.33 -14.81 13.54
N PHE A 239 0.44 -13.89 13.89
CA PHE A 239 0.03 -13.62 15.28
C PHE A 239 -1.49 -13.64 15.34
N THR A 240 -2.05 -14.13 16.43
CA THR A 240 -3.43 -13.86 16.77
C THR A 240 -3.60 -12.38 17.13
N ILE A 241 -4.81 -11.87 16.98
CA ILE A 241 -5.09 -10.48 17.41
C ILE A 241 -4.89 -10.31 18.91
N ARG A 242 -5.18 -11.35 19.70
CA ARG A 242 -4.93 -11.38 21.15
C ARG A 242 -3.43 -11.29 21.48
N GLU A 243 -2.58 -12.11 20.83
CA GLU A 243 -1.12 -12.04 20.99
C GLU A 243 -0.56 -10.66 20.62
N LEU A 244 -1.09 -10.05 19.56
CA LEU A 244 -0.69 -8.69 19.17
C LEU A 244 -1.04 -7.68 20.28
N ALA A 245 -2.25 -7.76 20.85
CA ALA A 245 -2.67 -6.88 21.94
C ALA A 245 -1.77 -7.06 23.18
N GLU A 246 -1.47 -8.31 23.56
CA GLU A 246 -0.56 -8.63 24.68
C GLU A 246 0.85 -8.07 24.43
N GLN A 247 1.38 -8.18 23.20
CA GLN A 247 2.67 -7.62 22.83
C GLN A 247 2.68 -6.08 22.94
N VAL A 248 1.61 -5.40 22.54
CA VAL A 248 1.50 -3.95 22.68
C VAL A 248 1.49 -3.54 24.13
N LEU A 249 0.67 -4.19 24.98
CA LEU A 249 0.63 -3.93 26.42
C LEU A 249 1.97 -4.20 27.11
N GLY A 250 2.68 -5.25 26.69
CA GLY A 250 4.01 -5.56 27.24
C GLY A 250 5.11 -4.54 26.91
N LYS A 251 4.85 -3.64 25.94
CA LYS A 251 5.83 -2.62 25.50
C LYS A 251 5.47 -1.20 25.94
N ILE A 252 4.24 -0.96 26.35
CA ILE A 252 3.74 0.37 26.74
C ILE A 252 3.37 0.28 28.21
N GLU A 253 4.06 1.08 29.05
CA GLU A 253 3.74 1.18 30.47
C GLU A 253 2.37 1.85 30.65
N GLY A 254 1.46 1.22 31.39
CA GLY A 254 0.11 1.73 31.64
C GLY A 254 -0.78 0.73 32.36
N SER A 255 -2.03 1.13 32.60
CA SER A 255 -3.06 0.32 33.25
C SER A 255 -4.09 -0.25 32.27
N SER A 256 -3.87 -0.11 30.98
CA SER A 256 -4.80 -0.62 29.95
C SER A 256 -4.94 -2.13 30.00
N THR A 257 -6.14 -2.62 29.75
CA THR A 257 -6.47 -4.05 29.69
C THR A 257 -7.01 -4.42 28.29
N ILE A 258 -7.21 -5.71 28.06
CA ILE A 258 -7.85 -6.18 26.83
C ILE A 258 -9.34 -6.37 27.13
N VAL A 259 -10.19 -5.78 26.27
CA VAL A 259 -11.65 -5.92 26.32
C VAL A 259 -12.21 -6.46 25.01
N GLU A 260 -13.27 -7.28 25.10
CA GLU A 260 -13.97 -7.90 23.95
C GLU A 260 -15.25 -7.13 23.63
#